data_6372ea5b1bf9156510e257661c97d08b
#
_entry.id   6372ea5b1bf9156510e257661c97d08b
#
_cell.length_a   1.000
_cell.length_b   1.000
_cell.length_c   1.000
_cell.angle_alpha   90.00
_cell.angle_beta   90.00
_cell.angle_gamma   90.00
#
_symmetry.space_group_name_H-M   'P 1'
#
loop_
_entity.id
_entity.type
_entity.pdbx_description
1 polymer ?
#
loop_
_entity_poly.entity_id
_entity_poly.type
_entity_poly.pdbx_seq_one_letter_code
_entity_poly.pdbx_strand_id
1 'polypeptide(L)'
;MNITRAIMLCLSLIFIGLMLAGQSYAQVNMKSAVAMWLFDEGQGNKIKDATGNGNDGTFEKGVEWVNGKYGKALKFDGQTGTVEISTPVNLPDVDFTIMLWVNPGATQAKAHCDILSNHGEPPGAGYCIEQNGTEANKFYFDFNADGKWQSGWNIAGAPLTQMKADTWQHFAVVRQANVVTHYLNGEKTGSKDDVSKSAVTASPKNLRLSNFGWRTIERQFNGIMDDLAIFNVALDVNDIKSIMNKGIVLSTAVSSSEKLIATWSSIKVQH
;
A
#
# COMPACT_ATOMS: atom_id res chain seq x y z
N MET A 1 24.77 18.01 51.71
CA MET A 1 24.19 17.06 50.74
C MET A 1 25.30 16.07 50.40
N ASN A 2 25.13 14.78 50.78
CA ASN A 2 26.19 13.79 50.66
C ASN A 2 26.51 13.54 49.16
N ILE A 3 27.81 13.47 48.82
CA ILE A 3 28.33 13.25 47.45
C ILE A 3 27.63 12.07 46.76
N THR A 4 27.32 11.02 47.47
CA THR A 4 26.58 9.84 46.99
C THR A 4 25.15 10.18 46.54
N ARG A 5 24.44 11.11 47.18
CA ARG A 5 23.10 11.57 46.74
C ARG A 5 23.16 12.43 45.48
N ALA A 6 24.20 13.25 45.35
CA ALA A 6 24.43 14.08 44.15
C ALA A 6 24.76 13.19 42.92
N ILE A 7 25.57 12.14 43.09
CA ILE A 7 25.90 11.21 42.02
C ILE A 7 24.67 10.39 41.60
N MET A 8 23.84 9.92 42.52
CA MET A 8 22.57 9.22 42.18
C MET A 8 21.59 10.16 41.44
N LEU A 9 21.47 11.42 41.84
CA LEU A 9 20.63 12.39 41.13
C LEU A 9 21.13 12.66 39.70
N CYS A 10 22.43 12.81 39.49
CA CYS A 10 23.01 13.00 38.17
C CYS A 10 22.81 11.76 37.28
N LEU A 11 23.00 10.55 37.79
CA LEU A 11 22.78 9.31 37.07
C LEU A 11 21.31 9.11 36.69
N SER A 12 20.35 9.47 37.57
CA SER A 12 18.92 9.40 37.24
C SER A 12 18.52 10.43 36.17
N LEU A 13 19.07 11.63 36.18
CA LEU A 13 18.82 12.64 35.16
C LEU A 13 19.41 12.28 33.80
N ILE A 14 20.58 11.61 33.77
CA ILE A 14 21.17 11.08 32.53
C ILE A 14 20.33 9.94 31.97
N PHE A 15 19.80 9.05 32.82
CA PHE A 15 18.94 7.95 32.41
C PHE A 15 17.56 8.43 31.89
N ILE A 16 16.99 9.45 32.50
CA ILE A 16 15.76 10.11 32.00
C ILE A 16 16.02 10.86 30.70
N GLY A 17 17.19 11.52 30.56
CA GLY A 17 17.59 12.18 29.32
C GLY A 17 17.79 11.21 28.14
N LEU A 18 18.31 10.00 28.38
CA LEU A 18 18.44 8.96 27.35
C LEU A 18 17.09 8.33 26.97
N MET A 19 16.13 8.27 27.89
CA MET A 19 14.76 7.79 27.60
C MET A 19 13.91 8.81 26.82
N LEU A 20 14.30 10.09 26.83
CA LEU A 20 13.66 11.17 26.07
C LEU A 20 14.35 11.46 24.72
N ALA A 21 15.36 10.70 24.33
CA ALA A 21 15.78 10.61 22.95
C ALA A 21 14.63 9.96 22.16
N GLY A 22 13.56 10.73 22.00
CA GLY A 22 12.40 10.34 21.21
C GLY A 22 12.89 9.86 19.87
N GLN A 23 12.52 8.68 19.47
CA GLN A 23 12.70 8.22 18.11
C GLN A 23 12.03 9.28 17.23
N SER A 24 12.83 10.09 16.57
CA SER A 24 12.37 10.97 15.51
C SER A 24 11.93 10.04 14.38
N TYR A 25 10.68 9.61 14.41
CA TYR A 25 10.08 8.98 13.24
C TYR A 25 10.03 10.06 12.17
N ALA A 26 10.67 9.82 11.04
CA ALA A 26 10.49 10.68 9.88
C ALA A 26 8.99 10.76 9.62
N GLN A 27 8.46 11.97 9.64
CA GLN A 27 7.05 12.17 9.33
C GLN A 27 6.91 12.02 7.82
N VAL A 28 6.28 10.94 7.38
CA VAL A 28 6.01 10.74 5.95
C VAL A 28 5.30 11.98 5.41
N ASN A 29 5.87 12.57 4.38
CA ASN A 29 5.25 13.73 3.74
C ASN A 29 4.04 13.25 2.92
N MET A 30 2.85 13.37 3.49
CA MET A 30 1.60 12.96 2.84
C MET A 30 1.32 13.72 1.53
N LYS A 31 2.02 14.84 1.26
CA LYS A 31 1.94 15.52 -0.05
C LYS A 31 2.56 14.70 -1.19
N SER A 32 3.36 13.69 -0.89
CA SER A 32 3.87 12.74 -1.87
C SER A 32 2.86 11.62 -2.21
N ALA A 33 1.70 11.57 -1.54
CA ALA A 33 0.67 10.61 -1.88
C ALA A 33 -0.03 11.00 -3.20
N VAL A 34 0.02 10.09 -4.16
CA VAL A 34 -0.65 10.19 -5.46
C VAL A 34 -2.13 9.85 -5.32
N ALA A 35 -2.42 8.80 -4.57
CA ALA A 35 -3.77 8.34 -4.27
C ALA A 35 -3.79 7.57 -2.94
N MET A 36 -4.94 7.57 -2.27
CA MET A 36 -5.08 6.92 -0.99
C MET A 36 -6.54 6.59 -0.70
N TRP A 37 -6.83 5.32 -0.43
CA TRP A 37 -8.17 4.85 -0.11
C TRP A 37 -8.14 4.14 1.24
N LEU A 38 -8.87 4.70 2.20
CA LEU A 38 -8.95 4.17 3.57
C LEU A 38 -10.03 3.10 3.72
N PHE A 39 -10.96 3.02 2.75
CA PHE A 39 -12.10 2.11 2.75
C PHE A 39 -12.98 2.20 4.01
N ASP A 40 -13.13 3.40 4.56
CA ASP A 40 -13.86 3.64 5.82
C ASP A 40 -15.29 4.14 5.61
N GLU A 41 -15.76 4.28 4.37
CA GLU A 41 -17.11 4.79 4.06
C GLU A 41 -18.21 3.87 4.60
N GLY A 42 -17.98 2.55 4.60
CA GLY A 42 -18.82 1.55 5.26
C GLY A 42 -20.23 1.38 4.70
N GLN A 43 -20.60 2.16 3.65
CA GLN A 43 -21.91 2.11 3.01
C GLN A 43 -21.86 2.63 1.57
N GLY A 44 -22.88 2.26 0.78
CA GLY A 44 -22.93 2.62 -0.63
C GLY A 44 -21.91 1.84 -1.46
N ASN A 45 -21.60 2.36 -2.64
CA ASN A 45 -20.75 1.72 -3.62
C ASN A 45 -19.63 2.63 -4.15
N LYS A 46 -19.23 3.62 -3.36
CA LYS A 46 -18.17 4.57 -3.69
C LYS A 46 -17.08 4.53 -2.65
N ILE A 47 -15.84 4.66 -3.09
CA ILE A 47 -14.67 4.90 -2.26
C ILE A 47 -14.08 6.25 -2.62
N LYS A 48 -13.55 6.95 -1.64
CA LYS A 48 -12.95 8.28 -1.82
C LYS A 48 -11.44 8.23 -1.79
N ASP A 49 -10.84 8.98 -2.70
CA ASP A 49 -9.43 9.32 -2.62
C ASP A 49 -9.22 10.36 -1.50
N ALA A 50 -8.66 9.90 -0.40
CA ALA A 50 -8.40 10.72 0.78
C ALA A 50 -7.34 11.82 0.56
N THR A 51 -6.57 11.74 -0.55
CA THR A 51 -5.63 12.82 -0.93
C THR A 51 -6.34 14.05 -1.49
N GLY A 52 -7.56 13.88 -2.02
CA GLY A 52 -8.29 14.92 -2.73
C GLY A 52 -7.84 15.11 -4.19
N ASN A 53 -7.00 14.25 -4.74
CA ASN A 53 -6.54 14.31 -6.14
C ASN A 53 -7.59 13.81 -7.15
N GLY A 54 -8.77 13.35 -6.68
CA GLY A 54 -9.89 12.98 -7.53
C GLY A 54 -9.85 11.54 -8.06
N ASN A 55 -9.07 10.66 -7.43
CA ASN A 55 -9.00 9.25 -7.78
C ASN A 55 -10.09 8.43 -7.05
N ASP A 56 -11.31 8.94 -7.00
CA ASP A 56 -12.45 8.24 -6.40
C ASP A 56 -12.74 6.95 -7.19
N GLY A 57 -13.30 5.96 -6.51
CA GLY A 57 -13.66 4.68 -7.14
C GLY A 57 -15.11 4.30 -6.93
N THR A 58 -15.60 3.40 -7.79
CA THR A 58 -16.94 2.83 -7.69
C THR A 58 -16.89 1.32 -7.89
N PHE A 59 -17.84 0.63 -7.29
CA PHE A 59 -18.03 -0.81 -7.48
C PHE A 59 -19.49 -1.15 -7.60
N GLU A 60 -19.77 -2.35 -8.12
CA GLU A 60 -21.12 -2.86 -8.24
C GLU A 60 -21.29 -4.11 -7.35
N LYS A 61 -21.53 -5.28 -7.96
CA LYS A 61 -21.67 -6.57 -7.26
C LYS A 61 -20.32 -7.17 -6.89
N GLY A 62 -20.31 -8.12 -5.93
CA GLY A 62 -19.14 -8.90 -5.57
C GLY A 62 -18.13 -8.17 -4.70
N VAL A 63 -18.46 -6.95 -4.24
CA VAL A 63 -17.70 -6.17 -3.26
C VAL A 63 -18.60 -5.82 -2.10
N GLU A 64 -18.12 -6.05 -0.88
CA GLU A 64 -18.87 -5.83 0.36
C GLU A 64 -18.05 -5.03 1.36
N TRP A 65 -18.70 -4.15 2.11
CA TRP A 65 -18.12 -3.50 3.27
C TRP A 65 -18.05 -4.48 4.45
N VAL A 66 -16.85 -4.63 5.00
CA VAL A 66 -16.61 -5.49 6.18
C VAL A 66 -15.79 -4.72 7.23
N ASN A 67 -15.56 -5.34 8.40
CA ASN A 67 -14.61 -4.80 9.35
C ASN A 67 -13.18 -5.04 8.84
N GLY A 68 -12.36 -3.99 8.86
CA GLY A 68 -11.01 -3.98 8.34
C GLY A 68 -9.93 -4.29 9.36
N LYS A 69 -8.70 -4.09 8.95
CA LYS A 69 -7.54 -4.01 9.83
C LYS A 69 -7.63 -2.74 10.68
N TYR A 70 -8.05 -1.65 10.04
CA TYR A 70 -8.40 -0.38 10.65
C TYR A 70 -9.80 0.01 10.15
N GLY A 71 -10.79 0.16 11.05
CA GLY A 71 -12.15 0.55 10.71
C GLY A 71 -12.88 -0.38 9.76
N LYS A 72 -13.22 0.09 8.57
CA LYS A 72 -13.88 -0.69 7.52
C LYS A 72 -12.87 -1.09 6.43
N ALA A 73 -13.29 -2.01 5.59
CA ALA A 73 -12.50 -2.55 4.48
C ALA A 73 -13.42 -3.05 3.37
N LEU A 74 -12.87 -3.36 2.22
CA LEU A 74 -13.57 -3.98 1.11
C LEU A 74 -13.22 -5.47 1.01
N LYS A 75 -14.26 -6.32 1.02
CA LYS A 75 -14.17 -7.75 0.73
C LYS A 75 -14.57 -8.01 -0.71
N PHE A 76 -13.76 -8.78 -1.41
CA PHE A 76 -13.94 -9.19 -2.80
C PHE A 76 -14.27 -10.69 -2.87
N ASP A 77 -15.23 -11.05 -3.73
CA ASP A 77 -15.75 -12.42 -3.85
C ASP A 77 -14.89 -13.36 -4.71
N GLY A 78 -13.86 -12.83 -5.38
CA GLY A 78 -13.00 -13.60 -6.29
C GLY A 78 -13.68 -14.01 -7.61
N GLN A 79 -14.87 -13.51 -7.90
CA GLN A 79 -15.66 -13.90 -9.06
C GLN A 79 -16.11 -12.69 -9.90
N THR A 80 -16.72 -11.70 -9.27
CA THR A 80 -17.30 -10.54 -9.94
C THR A 80 -16.85 -9.21 -9.36
N GLY A 81 -16.34 -9.21 -8.12
CA GLY A 81 -15.98 -8.00 -7.38
C GLY A 81 -14.83 -7.24 -8.03
N THR A 82 -15.09 -6.00 -8.42
CA THR A 82 -14.10 -5.06 -8.97
C THR A 82 -14.45 -3.66 -8.51
N VAL A 83 -13.44 -2.89 -8.09
CA VAL A 83 -13.55 -1.43 -7.94
C VAL A 83 -12.88 -0.78 -9.13
N GLU A 84 -13.58 0.10 -9.82
CA GLU A 84 -13.02 0.92 -10.89
C GLU A 84 -12.73 2.33 -10.33
N ILE A 85 -11.46 2.72 -10.39
CA ILE A 85 -11.02 4.07 -10.04
C ILE A 85 -11.29 4.99 -11.23
N SER A 86 -11.67 6.23 -10.98
CA SER A 86 -12.03 7.18 -12.03
C SER A 86 -10.87 7.62 -12.95
N THR A 87 -9.64 7.27 -12.58
CA THR A 87 -8.41 7.67 -13.28
C THR A 87 -7.45 6.49 -13.44
N PRO A 88 -6.46 6.59 -14.35
CA PRO A 88 -5.40 5.58 -14.48
C PRO A 88 -4.47 5.50 -13.26
N VAL A 89 -4.39 6.53 -12.42
CA VAL A 89 -3.41 6.65 -11.32
C VAL A 89 -2.00 6.32 -11.81
N ASN A 90 -1.54 7.01 -12.84
CA ASN A 90 -0.22 6.81 -13.41
C ASN A 90 0.89 7.23 -12.45
N LEU A 91 2.05 6.58 -12.55
CA LEU A 91 3.25 6.83 -11.78
C LEU A 91 4.25 7.61 -12.63
N PRO A 92 4.25 8.97 -12.58
CA PRO A 92 5.08 9.79 -13.44
C PRO A 92 6.56 9.81 -13.04
N ASP A 93 6.84 9.48 -11.79
CA ASP A 93 8.19 9.47 -11.23
C ASP A 93 8.82 8.07 -11.32
N VAL A 94 10.14 8.02 -11.27
CA VAL A 94 10.87 6.75 -11.24
C VAL A 94 10.69 6.06 -9.90
N ASP A 95 10.79 6.84 -8.82
CA ASP A 95 10.65 6.35 -7.45
C ASP A 95 9.20 6.38 -7.03
N PHE A 96 8.72 5.30 -6.43
CA PHE A 96 7.37 5.22 -5.89
C PHE A 96 7.27 4.16 -4.80
N THR A 97 6.17 4.23 -4.06
CA THR A 97 5.76 3.20 -3.10
C THR A 97 4.28 2.90 -3.27
N ILE A 98 3.92 1.63 -3.32
CA ILE A 98 2.54 1.14 -3.25
C ILE A 98 2.43 0.25 -2.02
N MET A 99 1.45 0.48 -1.17
CA MET A 99 1.28 -0.31 0.04
C MET A 99 -0.19 -0.46 0.42
N LEU A 100 -0.52 -1.60 1.04
CA LEU A 100 -1.87 -1.88 1.52
C LEU A 100 -1.87 -2.94 2.61
N TRP A 101 -2.93 -2.99 3.39
CA TRP A 101 -3.29 -4.16 4.15
C TRP A 101 -4.12 -5.12 3.30
N VAL A 102 -3.78 -6.38 3.34
CA VAL A 102 -4.45 -7.43 2.59
C VAL A 102 -4.65 -8.68 3.46
N ASN A 103 -5.82 -9.29 3.30
CA ASN A 103 -6.17 -10.57 3.90
C ASN A 103 -6.66 -11.49 2.78
N PRO A 104 -5.76 -12.24 2.11
CA PRO A 104 -6.11 -13.11 1.01
C PRO A 104 -6.99 -14.26 1.49
N GLY A 105 -8.03 -14.62 0.73
CA GLY A 105 -8.83 -15.80 1.01
C GLY A 105 -8.02 -17.11 0.88
N ALA A 106 -8.54 -18.19 1.47
CA ALA A 106 -7.90 -19.49 1.47
C ALA A 106 -7.63 -20.03 0.06
N THR A 107 -8.49 -19.68 -0.89
CA THR A 107 -8.37 -20.07 -2.30
C THR A 107 -8.58 -18.88 -3.20
N GLN A 108 -7.83 -18.84 -4.30
CA GLN A 108 -8.09 -17.91 -5.39
C GLN A 108 -8.80 -18.67 -6.52
N ALA A 109 -9.96 -18.19 -6.93
CA ALA A 109 -10.77 -18.85 -7.97
C ALA A 109 -10.09 -18.85 -9.34
N LYS A 110 -9.16 -17.94 -9.56
CA LYS A 110 -8.43 -17.75 -10.82
C LYS A 110 -6.95 -18.07 -10.60
N ALA A 111 -6.33 -18.68 -11.60
CA ALA A 111 -4.88 -18.91 -11.61
C ALA A 111 -4.10 -17.58 -11.53
N HIS A 112 -4.59 -16.55 -12.21
CA HIS A 112 -4.12 -15.19 -12.12
C HIS A 112 -5.21 -14.34 -11.48
N CYS A 113 -4.88 -13.61 -10.43
CA CYS A 113 -5.76 -12.60 -9.84
C CYS A 113 -4.97 -11.35 -9.49
N ASP A 114 -5.58 -10.20 -9.73
CA ASP A 114 -4.94 -8.92 -9.50
C ASP A 114 -5.46 -8.30 -8.19
N ILE A 115 -4.56 -7.88 -7.32
CA ILE A 115 -4.90 -6.98 -6.21
C ILE A 115 -5.25 -5.61 -6.78
N LEU A 116 -4.38 -5.10 -7.67
CA LEU A 116 -4.63 -3.87 -8.42
C LEU A 116 -3.95 -3.92 -9.79
N SER A 117 -4.52 -3.23 -10.78
CA SER A 117 -3.96 -3.16 -12.11
C SER A 117 -4.51 -1.98 -12.91
N ASN A 118 -3.64 -1.21 -13.56
CA ASN A 118 -3.98 -0.32 -14.66
C ASN A 118 -3.34 -0.78 -15.98
N HIS A 119 -3.01 -2.06 -16.07
CA HIS A 119 -2.35 -2.67 -17.21
C HIS A 119 -3.03 -2.28 -18.53
N GLY A 120 -2.26 -1.67 -19.44
CA GLY A 120 -2.73 -1.27 -20.76
C GLY A 120 -2.49 -2.35 -21.83
N GLU A 121 -3.06 -2.10 -23.02
CA GLU A 121 -2.93 -3.00 -24.18
C GLU A 121 -1.48 -3.07 -24.69
N PRO A 122 -1.13 -4.15 -25.44
CA PRO A 122 0.19 -4.24 -26.09
C PRO A 122 0.51 -3.00 -26.93
N PRO A 123 1.79 -2.54 -26.91
CA PRO A 123 2.99 -3.21 -26.40
C PRO A 123 3.13 -3.25 -24.88
N GLY A 124 2.18 -2.76 -24.14
CA GLY A 124 2.15 -2.75 -22.67
C GLY A 124 2.34 -1.35 -22.10
N ALA A 125 1.60 -1.08 -21.05
CA ALA A 125 1.67 0.16 -20.26
C ALA A 125 1.17 -0.12 -18.84
N GLY A 126 1.54 0.75 -17.89
CA GLY A 126 1.03 0.67 -16.52
C GLY A 126 1.74 -0.36 -15.66
N TYR A 127 1.03 -0.80 -14.63
CA TYR A 127 1.56 -1.68 -13.59
C TYR A 127 0.45 -2.57 -12.99
N CYS A 128 0.85 -3.63 -12.29
CA CYS A 128 -0.06 -4.50 -11.53
C CYS A 128 0.61 -5.13 -10.32
N ILE A 129 -0.21 -5.51 -9.34
CA ILE A 129 0.12 -6.48 -8.31
C ILE A 129 -0.75 -7.70 -8.58
N GLU A 130 -0.12 -8.80 -9.00
CA GLU A 130 -0.80 -9.98 -9.52
C GLU A 130 -0.29 -11.24 -8.82
N GLN A 131 -1.17 -12.25 -8.69
CA GLN A 131 -0.79 -13.58 -8.24
C GLN A 131 0.00 -14.32 -9.31
N ASN A 132 1.02 -15.07 -8.89
CA ASN A 132 1.80 -15.94 -9.75
C ASN A 132 1.02 -17.22 -10.12
N GLY A 133 0.20 -17.13 -11.15
CA GLY A 133 -0.42 -18.25 -11.86
C GLY A 133 -0.88 -19.43 -10.99
N THR A 134 -0.02 -20.41 -10.79
CA THR A 134 -0.36 -21.69 -10.14
C THR A 134 -0.15 -21.69 -8.62
N GLU A 135 0.52 -20.69 -8.06
CA GLU A 135 0.84 -20.63 -6.64
C GLU A 135 -0.11 -19.70 -5.91
N ALA A 136 -1.11 -20.25 -5.23
CA ALA A 136 -2.09 -19.45 -4.50
C ALA A 136 -1.44 -18.51 -3.48
N ASN A 137 -1.91 -17.25 -3.46
CA ASN A 137 -1.44 -16.20 -2.55
C ASN A 137 0.06 -15.87 -2.65
N LYS A 138 0.69 -16.14 -3.79
CA LYS A 138 2.05 -15.72 -4.09
C LYS A 138 2.01 -14.60 -5.12
N PHE A 139 2.30 -13.38 -4.68
CA PHE A 139 2.12 -12.16 -5.45
C PHE A 139 3.44 -11.57 -5.91
N TYR A 140 3.40 -10.94 -7.07
CA TYR A 140 4.46 -10.13 -7.64
C TYR A 140 3.95 -8.75 -8.02
N PHE A 141 4.86 -7.83 -8.21
CA PHE A 141 4.61 -6.54 -8.83
C PHE A 141 5.26 -6.52 -10.21
N ASP A 142 4.55 -6.04 -11.22
CA ASP A 142 5.09 -5.81 -12.55
C ASP A 142 4.72 -4.42 -13.05
N PHE A 143 5.59 -3.84 -13.87
CA PHE A 143 5.36 -2.56 -14.51
C PHE A 143 6.03 -2.52 -15.89
N ASN A 144 5.46 -1.74 -16.79
CA ASN A 144 6.07 -1.50 -18.10
C ASN A 144 6.93 -0.23 -18.07
N ALA A 145 8.14 -0.33 -18.57
CA ALA A 145 9.03 0.80 -18.85
C ALA A 145 9.87 0.46 -20.07
N ASP A 146 10.16 1.47 -20.90
CA ASP A 146 10.92 1.29 -22.16
C ASP A 146 10.33 0.21 -23.09
N GLY A 147 8.99 0.07 -23.08
CA GLY A 147 8.27 -0.92 -23.88
C GLY A 147 8.42 -2.37 -23.41
N LYS A 148 8.90 -2.60 -22.19
CA LYS A 148 9.11 -3.94 -21.61
C LYS A 148 8.55 -4.03 -20.20
N TRP A 149 8.05 -5.21 -19.85
CA TRP A 149 7.71 -5.59 -18.47
C TRP A 149 9.00 -5.85 -17.68
N GLN A 150 9.07 -5.40 -16.43
CA GLN A 150 10.33 -5.25 -15.68
C GLN A 150 10.52 -6.27 -14.55
N SER A 151 9.45 -6.71 -13.89
CA SER A 151 9.56 -7.51 -12.67
C SER A 151 8.44 -8.56 -12.48
N GLY A 152 7.79 -8.97 -13.55
CA GLY A 152 6.72 -9.97 -13.56
C GLY A 152 7.20 -11.38 -13.24
N TRP A 153 6.26 -12.30 -13.06
CA TRP A 153 6.48 -13.68 -12.64
C TRP A 153 7.45 -14.46 -13.55
N ASN A 154 7.54 -14.12 -14.83
CA ASN A 154 8.42 -14.74 -15.81
C ASN A 154 9.75 -13.99 -15.99
N ILE A 155 10.00 -12.97 -15.19
CA ILE A 155 11.23 -12.19 -15.23
C ILE A 155 12.21 -12.76 -14.20
N ALA A 156 13.38 -13.16 -14.66
CA ALA A 156 14.41 -13.74 -13.79
C ALA A 156 14.79 -12.79 -12.63
N GLY A 157 14.80 -13.31 -11.42
CA GLY A 157 15.13 -12.55 -10.22
C GLY A 157 14.02 -11.61 -9.72
N ALA A 158 12.84 -11.59 -10.34
CA ALA A 158 11.71 -10.83 -9.82
C ALA A 158 11.27 -11.35 -8.45
N PRO A 159 10.99 -10.45 -7.47
CA PRO A 159 10.55 -10.89 -6.16
C PRO A 159 9.13 -11.45 -6.22
N LEU A 160 8.94 -12.60 -5.59
CA LEU A 160 7.65 -13.24 -5.39
C LEU A 160 7.38 -13.32 -3.88
N THR A 161 6.28 -12.73 -3.44
CA THR A 161 5.94 -12.67 -2.01
C THR A 161 4.81 -13.63 -1.70
N GLN A 162 5.10 -14.65 -0.90
CA GLN A 162 4.10 -15.58 -0.39
C GLN A 162 3.33 -14.94 0.76
N MET A 163 2.01 -14.86 0.65
CA MET A 163 1.13 -14.41 1.72
C MET A 163 0.39 -15.59 2.33
N LYS A 164 0.09 -15.47 3.63
CA LYS A 164 -0.70 -16.47 4.36
C LYS A 164 -2.18 -16.18 4.17
N ALA A 165 -2.95 -17.20 3.79
CA ALA A 165 -4.39 -17.12 3.66
C ALA A 165 -5.08 -16.76 5.00
N ASP A 166 -6.23 -16.11 4.91
CA ASP A 166 -7.09 -15.75 6.02
C ASP A 166 -6.37 -15.00 7.17
N THR A 167 -5.35 -14.21 6.79
CA THR A 167 -4.50 -13.49 7.75
C THR A 167 -4.20 -12.10 7.22
N TRP A 168 -4.44 -11.07 8.06
CA TRP A 168 -4.05 -9.71 7.75
C TRP A 168 -2.53 -9.56 7.65
N GLN A 169 -2.05 -9.07 6.53
CA GLN A 169 -0.66 -8.78 6.25
C GLN A 169 -0.53 -7.45 5.53
N HIS A 170 0.51 -6.72 5.85
CA HIS A 170 0.82 -5.48 5.16
C HIS A 170 1.82 -5.77 4.04
N PHE A 171 1.43 -5.51 2.81
CA PHE A 171 2.29 -5.64 1.64
C PHE A 171 2.71 -4.27 1.14
N ALA A 172 4.00 -4.11 0.83
CA ALA A 172 4.49 -2.90 0.20
C ALA A 172 5.49 -3.24 -0.91
N VAL A 173 5.40 -2.47 -2.00
CA VAL A 173 6.34 -2.44 -3.10
C VAL A 173 7.00 -1.08 -3.12
N VAL A 174 8.31 -1.05 -3.07
CA VAL A 174 9.10 0.18 -3.20
C VAL A 174 9.97 0.07 -4.44
N ARG A 175 9.89 1.07 -5.30
CA ARG A 175 10.86 1.27 -6.37
C ARG A 175 11.73 2.47 -6.05
N GLN A 176 13.05 2.25 -6.05
CA GLN A 176 14.05 3.29 -5.93
C GLN A 176 15.06 3.15 -7.07
N ALA A 177 15.12 4.14 -7.93
CA ALA A 177 15.94 4.11 -9.15
C ALA A 177 15.68 2.84 -9.99
N ASN A 178 16.65 1.93 -10.07
CA ASN A 178 16.56 0.68 -10.81
C ASN A 178 16.34 -0.56 -9.92
N VAL A 179 15.86 -0.36 -8.71
CA VAL A 179 15.59 -1.46 -7.75
C VAL A 179 14.12 -1.48 -7.38
N VAL A 180 13.48 -2.65 -7.51
CA VAL A 180 12.17 -2.93 -6.95
C VAL A 180 12.34 -3.83 -5.74
N THR A 181 11.75 -3.48 -4.62
CA THR A 181 11.83 -4.23 -3.37
C THR A 181 10.43 -4.52 -2.85
N HIS A 182 10.19 -5.76 -2.43
CA HIS A 182 8.97 -6.17 -1.75
C HIS A 182 9.17 -6.27 -0.25
N TYR A 183 8.18 -5.82 0.49
CA TYR A 183 8.09 -5.94 1.96
C TYR A 183 6.78 -6.61 2.35
N LEU A 184 6.85 -7.53 3.31
CA LEU A 184 5.70 -8.13 3.96
C LEU A 184 5.80 -7.89 5.47
N ASN A 185 4.78 -7.24 6.05
CA ASN A 185 4.78 -6.85 7.46
C ASN A 185 6.03 -6.02 7.87
N GLY A 186 6.50 -5.17 6.94
CA GLY A 186 7.68 -4.33 7.14
C GLY A 186 9.02 -5.05 7.02
N GLU A 187 9.03 -6.32 6.64
CA GLU A 187 10.25 -7.09 6.42
C GLU A 187 10.46 -7.33 4.92
N LYS A 188 11.70 -7.14 4.43
CA LYS A 188 12.05 -7.36 3.02
C LYS A 188 11.90 -8.83 2.66
N THR A 189 11.10 -9.13 1.63
CA THR A 189 10.92 -10.51 1.11
C THR A 189 11.71 -10.78 -0.16
N GLY A 190 12.09 -9.75 -0.89
CA GLY A 190 12.92 -9.89 -2.09
C GLY A 190 13.13 -8.54 -2.79
N SER A 191 14.08 -8.52 -3.73
CA SER A 191 14.30 -7.37 -4.60
C SER A 191 14.86 -7.79 -5.94
N LYS A 192 14.60 -6.95 -6.97
CA LYS A 192 15.25 -7.00 -8.29
C LYS A 192 15.95 -5.67 -8.51
N ASP A 193 17.22 -5.69 -8.87
CA ASP A 193 18.13 -4.55 -8.88
C ASP A 193 18.61 -4.10 -10.29
N ASP A 194 17.98 -4.62 -11.33
CA ASP A 194 18.32 -4.30 -12.73
C ASP A 194 17.11 -3.92 -13.58
N VAL A 195 16.05 -3.36 -12.95
CA VAL A 195 14.92 -2.83 -13.71
C VAL A 195 15.29 -1.53 -14.44
N SER A 196 14.48 -1.16 -15.43
CA SER A 196 14.66 0.11 -16.15
C SER A 196 14.78 1.30 -15.19
N LYS A 197 15.51 2.33 -15.59
CA LYS A 197 15.60 3.62 -14.90
C LYS A 197 14.57 4.64 -15.38
N SER A 198 13.77 4.29 -16.38
CA SER A 198 12.70 5.14 -16.88
C SER A 198 11.46 5.04 -15.99
N ALA A 199 10.63 6.07 -15.99
CA ALA A 199 9.33 6.05 -15.34
C ALA A 199 8.43 4.92 -15.91
N VAL A 200 7.40 4.55 -15.17
CA VAL A 200 6.38 3.61 -15.66
C VAL A 200 5.70 4.20 -16.90
N THR A 201 5.60 3.41 -17.95
CA THR A 201 4.87 3.81 -19.16
C THR A 201 3.41 4.10 -18.81
N ALA A 202 2.96 5.32 -19.04
CA ALA A 202 1.61 5.75 -18.66
C ALA A 202 0.54 4.90 -19.37
N SER A 203 -0.40 4.39 -18.59
CA SER A 203 -1.55 3.65 -19.09
C SER A 203 -2.72 4.58 -19.38
N PRO A 204 -3.47 4.36 -20.49
CA PRO A 204 -4.74 5.02 -20.74
C PRO A 204 -5.90 4.35 -19.99
N LYS A 205 -5.67 3.24 -19.30
CA LYS A 205 -6.70 2.46 -18.61
C LYS A 205 -6.81 2.90 -17.16
N ASN A 206 -8.03 3.03 -16.67
CA ASN A 206 -8.31 3.30 -15.27
C ASN A 206 -7.70 2.21 -14.37
N LEU A 207 -7.25 2.62 -13.18
CA LEU A 207 -6.84 1.66 -12.17
C LEU A 207 -8.06 0.86 -11.70
N ARG A 208 -7.89 -0.45 -11.60
CA ARG A 208 -8.87 -1.37 -11.02
C ARG A 208 -8.30 -2.05 -9.79
N LEU A 209 -9.12 -2.24 -8.79
CA LEU A 209 -8.84 -3.12 -7.67
C LEU A 209 -9.58 -4.43 -7.90
N SER A 210 -8.90 -5.54 -7.63
CA SER A 210 -9.45 -6.88 -7.82
C SER A 210 -9.83 -7.22 -9.26
N ASN A 211 -9.10 -6.69 -10.26
CA ASN A 211 -9.25 -7.12 -11.65
C ASN A 211 -8.15 -6.56 -12.55
N PHE A 212 -8.03 -7.13 -13.75
CA PHE A 212 -7.08 -6.74 -14.77
C PHE A 212 -7.47 -5.44 -15.49
N GLY A 213 -6.48 -4.60 -15.82
CA GLY A 213 -6.73 -3.24 -16.32
C GLY A 213 -7.45 -3.14 -17.66
N TRP A 214 -7.18 -4.03 -18.66
CA TRP A 214 -7.63 -3.78 -20.02
C TRP A 214 -8.43 -4.89 -20.71
N ARG A 215 -8.42 -6.12 -20.18
CA ARG A 215 -9.22 -7.22 -20.74
C ARG A 215 -10.50 -7.44 -19.95
N THR A 216 -11.49 -7.98 -20.61
CA THR A 216 -12.67 -8.57 -19.97
C THR A 216 -12.35 -9.92 -19.30
N ILE A 217 -11.05 -10.25 -19.21
CA ILE A 217 -10.59 -11.45 -18.53
C ILE A 217 -10.81 -11.25 -17.04
N GLU A 218 -11.56 -12.14 -16.48
CA GLU A 218 -11.85 -12.17 -15.06
C GLU A 218 -10.61 -12.61 -14.28
N ARG A 219 -10.04 -11.68 -13.53
CA ARG A 219 -8.88 -11.88 -12.66
C ARG A 219 -9.15 -11.39 -11.24
N GLN A 220 -10.39 -11.60 -10.78
CA GLN A 220 -10.82 -11.11 -9.49
C GLN A 220 -10.05 -11.80 -8.36
N PHE A 221 -9.60 -10.99 -7.44
CA PHE A 221 -9.00 -11.38 -6.18
C PHE A 221 -10.08 -11.82 -5.19
N ASN A 222 -9.85 -12.92 -4.48
CA ASN A 222 -10.67 -13.33 -3.34
C ASN A 222 -9.96 -12.93 -2.05
N GLY A 223 -10.57 -12.06 -1.26
CA GLY A 223 -9.98 -11.59 0.00
C GLY A 223 -10.47 -10.22 0.42
N ILE A 224 -9.75 -9.60 1.34
CA ILE A 224 -10.10 -8.31 1.90
C ILE A 224 -8.91 -7.36 1.70
N MET A 225 -9.20 -6.11 1.32
CA MET A 225 -8.21 -5.03 1.18
C MET A 225 -8.56 -3.87 2.11
N ASP A 226 -7.53 -3.24 2.69
CA ASP A 226 -7.66 -2.10 3.57
C ASP A 226 -6.47 -1.14 3.41
N ASP A 227 -6.67 0.16 3.67
CA ASP A 227 -5.63 1.19 3.72
C ASP A 227 -4.63 1.16 2.54
N LEU A 228 -5.14 1.23 1.29
CA LEU A 228 -4.31 1.28 0.09
C LEU A 228 -3.77 2.71 -0.14
N ALA A 229 -2.46 2.83 -0.29
CA ALA A 229 -1.80 4.10 -0.59
C ALA A 229 -0.74 3.96 -1.69
N ILE A 230 -0.63 4.98 -2.53
CA ILE A 230 0.35 5.11 -3.60
C ILE A 230 1.08 6.44 -3.40
N PHE A 231 2.41 6.41 -3.33
CA PHE A 231 3.29 7.56 -3.17
C PHE A 231 4.23 7.68 -4.37
N ASN A 232 4.56 8.89 -4.77
CA ASN A 232 5.55 9.20 -5.81
C ASN A 232 6.98 9.33 -5.26
N VAL A 233 7.28 8.67 -4.17
CA VAL A 233 8.61 8.59 -3.53
C VAL A 233 8.88 7.18 -3.05
N ALA A 234 10.14 6.81 -2.98
CA ALA A 234 10.59 5.58 -2.33
C ALA A 234 10.58 5.81 -0.80
N LEU A 235 9.61 5.23 -0.10
CA LEU A 235 9.59 5.24 1.36
C LEU A 235 10.63 4.27 1.92
N ASP A 236 11.28 4.65 3.01
CA ASP A 236 12.16 3.75 3.73
C ASP A 236 11.36 2.74 4.60
N VAL A 237 12.05 1.74 5.12
CA VAL A 237 11.40 0.68 5.92
C VAL A 237 10.80 1.20 7.22
N ASN A 238 11.34 2.29 7.80
CA ASN A 238 10.80 2.87 9.03
C ASN A 238 9.52 3.63 8.75
N ASP A 239 9.44 4.32 7.61
CA ASP A 239 8.23 4.98 7.13
C ASP A 239 7.13 3.94 6.86
N ILE A 240 7.46 2.85 6.14
CA ILE A 240 6.54 1.72 5.91
C ILE A 240 6.03 1.15 7.24
N LYS A 241 6.92 0.85 8.19
CA LYS A 241 6.56 0.33 9.52
C LYS A 241 5.73 1.33 10.32
N SER A 242 6.02 2.63 10.19
CA SER A 242 5.26 3.68 10.86
C SER A 242 3.81 3.72 10.37
N ILE A 243 3.60 3.73 9.05
CA ILE A 243 2.26 3.71 8.44
C ILE A 243 1.54 2.41 8.79
N MET A 244 2.22 1.27 8.62
CA MET A 244 1.68 -0.05 8.94
C MET A 244 1.14 -0.14 10.38
N ASN A 245 1.86 0.41 11.36
CA ASN A 245 1.52 0.27 12.78
C ASN A 245 0.52 1.31 13.29
N LYS A 246 0.42 2.45 12.64
CA LYS A 246 -0.42 3.58 13.08
C LYS A 246 -1.65 3.79 12.21
N GLY A 247 -1.74 3.09 11.09
CA GLY A 247 -2.65 3.44 10.00
C GLY A 247 -2.19 4.70 9.27
N ILE A 248 -2.89 5.03 8.19
CA ILE A 248 -2.65 6.24 7.42
C ILE A 248 -3.24 7.41 8.19
N VAL A 249 -2.37 8.27 8.73
CA VAL A 249 -2.79 9.49 9.44
C VAL A 249 -2.77 10.66 8.48
N LEU A 250 -3.93 11.12 8.07
CA LEU A 250 -4.07 12.38 7.32
C LEU A 250 -3.78 13.54 8.28
N SER A 251 -2.59 14.14 8.21
CA SER A 251 -2.37 15.43 8.85
C SER A 251 -3.14 16.49 8.07
N THR A 252 -4.35 16.82 8.51
CA THR A 252 -4.95 18.09 8.11
C THR A 252 -3.99 19.20 8.57
N ALA A 253 -3.55 20.03 7.63
CA ALA A 253 -2.74 21.21 7.94
C ALA A 253 -3.55 22.15 8.85
N VAL A 254 -3.44 21.97 10.15
CA VAL A 254 -3.91 22.94 11.15
C VAL A 254 -2.74 23.87 11.42
N SER A 255 -3.05 25.18 11.30
CA SER A 255 -2.15 26.29 11.57
C SER A 255 -1.36 26.10 12.87
N SER A 256 -0.19 26.69 12.93
CA SER A 256 0.93 26.55 13.84
C SER A 256 0.67 26.75 15.36
N SER A 257 -0.55 26.61 15.86
CA SER A 257 -0.86 26.77 17.30
C SER A 257 -1.51 25.59 18.00
N GLU A 258 -1.98 24.53 17.30
CA GLU A 258 -2.53 23.35 17.97
C GLU A 258 -2.16 22.06 17.21
N LYS A 259 -1.10 21.40 17.67
CA LYS A 259 -0.76 20.02 17.27
C LYS A 259 -1.70 19.04 17.97
N LEU A 260 -2.91 18.88 17.46
CA LEU A 260 -3.72 17.72 17.79
C LEU A 260 -3.34 16.60 16.79
N ILE A 261 -2.56 15.65 17.24
CA ILE A 261 -2.35 14.39 16.55
C ILE A 261 -3.64 13.59 16.75
N ALA A 262 -4.58 13.75 15.82
CA ALA A 262 -5.71 12.83 15.74
C ALA A 262 -5.19 11.55 15.08
N THR A 263 -4.97 10.50 15.85
CA THR A 263 -4.77 9.17 15.29
C THR A 263 -6.15 8.61 14.94
N TRP A 264 -6.29 7.99 13.77
CA TRP A 264 -7.55 7.37 13.33
C TRP A 264 -8.12 6.38 14.35
N SER A 265 -7.26 5.71 15.11
CA SER A 265 -7.68 4.84 16.22
C SER A 265 -8.48 5.58 17.29
N SER A 266 -8.26 6.88 17.50
CA SER A 266 -9.03 7.67 18.46
C SER A 266 -10.33 8.22 17.88
N ILE A 267 -10.45 8.37 16.56
CA ILE A 267 -11.69 8.81 15.89
C ILE A 267 -12.66 7.62 15.71
N LYS A 268 -12.14 6.42 15.48
CA LYS A 268 -12.92 5.18 15.33
C LYS A 268 -13.63 4.70 16.62
N VAL A 269 -13.32 5.26 17.78
CA VAL A 269 -13.95 4.88 19.08
C VAL A 269 -15.19 5.74 19.42
N GLN A 270 -15.52 6.77 18.62
CA GLN A 270 -16.62 7.70 18.96
C GLN A 270 -17.85 7.62 18.04
N HIS A 271 -18.00 6.57 17.20
CA HIS A 271 -19.23 6.35 16.42
C HIS A 271 -19.75 4.93 16.53
#